data_6ff921a68192d47e1f29ddc5be83fbf5
#
_entry.id   6ff921a68192d47e1f29ddc5be83fbf5
#
_cell.length_a   1.000
_cell.length_b   1.000
_cell.length_c   1.000
_cell.angle_alpha   90.00
_cell.angle_beta   90.00
_cell.angle_gamma   90.00
#
_symmetry.space_group_name_H-M   'P 1'
#
loop_
_entity.id
_entity.type
_entity.pdbx_description
1 polymer ?
#
loop_
_entity_poly.entity_id
_entity_poly.type
_entity_poly.pdbx_seq_one_letter_code
_entity_poly.pdbx_strand_id
1 'polypeptide(L)'
;MELKRVELYNFSSYAGKSTFDFSTSKDKNIILIGGNNGAGKTSLFTAIKLALYGPLCFRYQGKNAQYSARIKELMNHDAFMGTDVKTYVEIEVTLPLHQNYSTYTIHREWNYSGQKVHEIYWVSDKAGVLSPRDRDYFQNYLFTVIPPNMFEFFFFDGEEISDFFSDSSYNSYIKNAVLTLCGYDTFSLIKKFCDGYIGEDPIDERSHQLMEQLHSQEKAVETYASNIKATEIALQELEAKKTAAIDEKNSLEAQFKKSGGLSKNERDELNNKLRQYDRT
;
A
#
# COMPACT_ATOMS: atom_id res chain seq x y z
N MET A 1 -1.03 -11.45 -16.84
CA MET A 1 -2.11 -12.27 -16.27
C MET A 1 -3.42 -11.84 -16.86
N GLU A 2 -4.29 -12.78 -17.16
CA GLU A 2 -5.67 -12.51 -17.55
C GLU A 2 -6.60 -13.30 -16.63
N LEU A 3 -7.51 -12.60 -15.94
CA LEU A 3 -8.53 -13.21 -15.11
C LEU A 3 -9.69 -13.63 -16.03
N LYS A 4 -10.12 -14.88 -15.97
CA LYS A 4 -11.18 -15.42 -16.83
C LYS A 4 -12.49 -15.58 -16.09
N ARG A 5 -12.45 -16.11 -14.87
CA ARG A 5 -13.63 -16.43 -14.08
C ARG A 5 -13.34 -16.29 -12.60
N VAL A 6 -14.32 -15.81 -11.86
CA VAL A 6 -14.34 -15.83 -10.40
C VAL A 6 -15.63 -16.51 -9.95
N GLU A 7 -15.49 -17.44 -9.05
CA GLU A 7 -16.61 -18.15 -8.43
C GLU A 7 -16.50 -18.03 -6.91
N LEU A 8 -17.56 -17.61 -6.28
CA LEU A 8 -17.67 -17.40 -4.84
C LEU A 8 -18.77 -18.29 -4.27
N TYR A 9 -18.57 -18.81 -3.09
CA TYR A 9 -19.59 -19.53 -2.35
C TYR A 9 -19.62 -19.10 -0.89
N ASN A 10 -20.75 -18.61 -0.44
CA ASN A 10 -20.96 -18.10 0.92
C ASN A 10 -19.86 -17.14 1.39
N PHE A 11 -19.46 -16.22 0.53
CA PHE A 11 -18.35 -15.31 0.79
C PHE A 11 -18.85 -13.88 0.95
N SER A 12 -18.65 -13.30 2.12
CA SER A 12 -19.03 -11.92 2.47
C SER A 12 -20.49 -11.62 2.09
N SER A 13 -20.74 -10.67 1.21
CA SER A 13 -22.09 -10.30 0.75
C SER A 13 -22.73 -11.34 -0.18
N TYR A 14 -22.00 -12.37 -0.59
CA TYR A 14 -22.49 -13.37 -1.54
C TYR A 14 -22.98 -14.63 -0.82
N ALA A 15 -24.31 -14.78 -0.70
CA ALA A 15 -24.93 -16.01 -0.21
C ALA A 15 -25.05 -17.04 -1.35
N GLY A 16 -24.72 -18.30 -1.05
CA GLY A 16 -24.71 -19.37 -2.06
C GLY A 16 -23.63 -19.17 -3.11
N LYS A 17 -23.83 -19.75 -4.28
CA LYS A 17 -22.89 -19.73 -5.39
C LYS A 17 -23.12 -18.51 -6.26
N SER A 18 -22.05 -17.71 -6.47
CA SER A 18 -22.03 -16.57 -7.38
C SER A 18 -20.85 -16.70 -8.33
N THR A 19 -21.10 -16.52 -9.63
CA THR A 19 -20.07 -16.68 -10.67
C THR A 19 -19.99 -15.41 -11.52
N PHE A 20 -18.78 -14.95 -11.77
CA PHE A 20 -18.46 -13.78 -12.59
C PHE A 20 -17.58 -14.21 -13.76
N ASP A 21 -17.99 -13.87 -14.97
CA ASP A 21 -17.21 -14.06 -16.18
C ASP A 21 -16.42 -12.80 -16.50
N PHE A 22 -15.10 -12.93 -16.55
CA PHE A 22 -14.14 -11.89 -16.90
C PHE A 22 -13.50 -12.11 -18.26
N SER A 23 -14.11 -12.96 -19.09
CA SER A 23 -13.61 -13.21 -20.43
C SER A 23 -13.74 -11.96 -21.30
N THR A 24 -12.65 -11.56 -21.92
CA THR A 24 -12.59 -10.41 -22.82
C THR A 24 -12.33 -10.86 -24.26
N SER A 25 -12.64 -10.01 -25.23
CA SER A 25 -12.30 -10.20 -26.64
C SER A 25 -11.54 -8.98 -27.17
N LYS A 26 -10.95 -9.10 -28.36
CA LYS A 26 -10.21 -7.98 -28.98
C LYS A 26 -11.06 -6.71 -29.14
N ASP A 27 -12.36 -6.89 -29.40
CA ASP A 27 -13.29 -5.77 -29.64
C ASP A 27 -14.02 -5.33 -28.37
N LYS A 28 -14.01 -6.16 -27.30
CA LYS A 28 -14.65 -5.91 -26.00
C LYS A 28 -13.67 -6.28 -24.88
N ASN A 29 -12.77 -5.35 -24.60
CA ASN A 29 -11.68 -5.55 -23.64
C ASN A 29 -11.94 -4.86 -22.28
N ILE A 30 -13.12 -4.29 -22.09
CA ILE A 30 -13.54 -3.63 -20.85
C ILE A 30 -14.73 -4.37 -20.26
N ILE A 31 -14.64 -4.71 -18.98
CA ILE A 31 -15.71 -5.29 -18.19
C ILE A 31 -16.13 -4.26 -17.16
N LEU A 32 -17.40 -3.91 -17.14
CA LEU A 32 -17.96 -2.98 -16.17
C LEU A 32 -18.77 -3.78 -15.11
N ILE A 33 -18.38 -3.65 -13.84
CA ILE A 33 -19.09 -4.24 -12.71
C ILE A 33 -19.83 -3.12 -11.97
N GLY A 34 -21.15 -3.07 -12.17
CA GLY A 34 -22.03 -2.13 -11.49
C GLY A 34 -22.67 -2.73 -10.26
N GLY A 35 -22.98 -1.89 -9.27
CA GLY A 35 -23.72 -2.28 -8.07
C GLY A 35 -23.86 -1.12 -7.09
N ASN A 36 -24.93 -1.14 -6.30
CA ASN A 36 -25.15 -0.19 -5.22
C ASN A 36 -24.07 -0.29 -4.14
N ASN A 37 -24.01 0.69 -3.23
CA ASN A 37 -23.15 0.59 -2.05
C ASN A 37 -23.57 -0.63 -1.22
N GLY A 38 -22.59 -1.41 -0.76
CA GLY A 38 -22.85 -2.66 -0.04
C GLY A 38 -23.16 -3.88 -0.93
N ALA A 39 -23.26 -3.74 -2.26
CA ALA A 39 -23.55 -4.85 -3.18
C ALA A 39 -22.43 -5.88 -3.31
N GLY A 40 -21.31 -5.72 -2.62
CA GLY A 40 -20.21 -6.68 -2.60
C GLY A 40 -19.06 -6.40 -3.58
N LYS A 41 -18.97 -5.21 -4.18
CA LYS A 41 -17.86 -4.85 -5.08
C LYS A 41 -16.49 -5.05 -4.43
N THR A 42 -16.29 -4.48 -3.25
CA THR A 42 -15.07 -4.64 -2.44
C THR A 42 -14.87 -6.09 -1.97
N SER A 43 -15.97 -6.82 -1.71
CA SER A 43 -15.90 -8.25 -1.36
C SER A 43 -15.37 -9.10 -2.52
N LEU A 44 -15.81 -8.82 -3.75
CA LEU A 44 -15.30 -9.49 -4.96
C LEU A 44 -13.80 -9.21 -5.17
N PHE A 45 -13.39 -7.96 -4.98
CA PHE A 45 -11.99 -7.56 -5.04
C PHE A 45 -11.14 -8.29 -3.98
N THR A 46 -11.61 -8.31 -2.73
CA THR A 46 -10.96 -9.04 -1.63
C THR A 46 -10.87 -10.55 -1.93
N ALA A 47 -11.92 -11.13 -2.53
CA ALA A 47 -11.92 -12.55 -2.92
C ALA A 47 -10.83 -12.87 -3.93
N ILE A 48 -10.66 -12.05 -4.98
CA ILE A 48 -9.60 -12.22 -5.98
C ILE A 48 -8.22 -12.15 -5.32
N LYS A 49 -7.99 -11.13 -4.49
CA LYS A 49 -6.74 -10.94 -3.75
C LYS A 49 -6.45 -12.12 -2.82
N LEU A 50 -7.46 -12.60 -2.12
CA LEU A 50 -7.36 -13.73 -1.20
C LEU A 50 -7.07 -15.04 -1.94
N ALA A 51 -7.70 -15.28 -3.09
CA ALA A 51 -7.43 -16.47 -3.91
C ALA A 51 -5.98 -16.52 -4.38
N LEU A 52 -5.44 -15.39 -4.85
CA LEU A 52 -4.06 -15.29 -5.34
C LEU A 52 -3.03 -15.44 -4.22
N TYR A 53 -3.21 -14.72 -3.11
CA TYR A 53 -2.16 -14.52 -2.12
C TYR A 53 -2.40 -15.20 -0.77
N GLY A 54 -3.61 -15.71 -0.50
CA GLY A 54 -3.93 -16.32 0.79
C GLY A 54 -3.69 -15.36 1.95
N PRO A 55 -2.96 -15.80 3.02
CA PRO A 55 -2.71 -14.95 4.19
C PRO A 55 -2.00 -13.62 3.88
N LEU A 56 -1.16 -13.57 2.85
CA LEU A 56 -0.46 -12.35 2.42
C LEU A 56 -1.43 -11.25 1.95
N CYS A 57 -2.67 -11.60 1.57
CA CYS A 57 -3.74 -10.65 1.27
C CYS A 57 -3.95 -9.63 2.40
N PHE A 58 -3.78 -10.08 3.65
CA PHE A 58 -3.92 -9.29 4.86
C PHE A 58 -2.57 -8.99 5.52
N ARG A 59 -1.47 -9.15 4.80
CA ARG A 59 -0.09 -8.96 5.30
C ARG A 59 0.30 -9.92 6.44
N TYR A 60 -0.38 -11.08 6.54
CA TYR A 60 0.01 -12.13 7.48
C TYR A 60 1.04 -13.06 6.83
N GLN A 61 2.10 -13.42 7.57
CA GLN A 61 3.15 -14.31 7.06
C GLN A 61 2.72 -15.79 6.94
N GLY A 62 1.56 -16.14 7.50
CA GLY A 62 1.05 -17.51 7.48
C GLY A 62 -0.36 -17.65 8.03
N LYS A 63 -0.84 -18.89 8.12
CA LYS A 63 -2.18 -19.24 8.61
C LYS A 63 -2.21 -19.21 10.14
N ASN A 64 -2.23 -18.03 10.71
CA ASN A 64 -2.27 -17.80 12.16
C ASN A 64 -3.72 -17.58 12.67
N ALA A 65 -3.88 -17.36 13.98
CA ALA A 65 -5.19 -17.11 14.59
C ALA A 65 -5.87 -15.83 14.04
N GLN A 66 -5.09 -14.79 13.74
CA GLN A 66 -5.60 -13.54 13.18
C GLN A 66 -6.15 -13.75 11.76
N TYR A 67 -5.43 -14.53 10.94
CA TYR A 67 -5.92 -14.93 9.61
C TYR A 67 -7.24 -15.71 9.72
N SER A 68 -7.30 -16.69 10.63
CA SER A 68 -8.51 -17.50 10.84
C SER A 68 -9.70 -16.63 11.30
N ALA A 69 -9.48 -15.65 12.17
CA ALA A 69 -10.50 -14.70 12.59
C ALA A 69 -10.98 -13.85 11.40
N ARG A 70 -10.04 -13.37 10.58
CA ARG A 70 -10.37 -12.56 9.38
C ARG A 70 -11.16 -13.37 8.35
N ILE A 71 -10.79 -14.64 8.12
CA ILE A 71 -11.58 -15.52 7.24
C ILE A 71 -12.99 -15.73 7.79
N LYS A 72 -13.14 -15.91 9.09
CA LYS A 72 -14.46 -16.05 9.72
C LYS A 72 -15.35 -14.83 9.47
N GLU A 73 -14.80 -13.62 9.52
CA GLU A 73 -15.54 -12.37 9.21
C GLU A 73 -15.96 -12.30 7.73
N LEU A 74 -15.21 -12.96 6.83
CA LEU A 74 -15.51 -13.01 5.40
C LEU A 74 -16.47 -14.13 5.01
N MET A 75 -16.89 -14.98 5.93
CA MET A 75 -17.95 -15.95 5.68
C MET A 75 -19.29 -15.23 5.63
N ASN A 76 -20.15 -15.64 4.70
CA ASN A 76 -21.48 -15.04 4.58
C ASN A 76 -22.30 -15.24 5.86
N HIS A 77 -22.90 -14.16 6.36
CA HIS A 77 -23.58 -14.16 7.63
C HIS A 77 -24.80 -15.09 7.66
N ASP A 78 -25.56 -15.13 6.57
CA ASP A 78 -26.76 -15.99 6.49
C ASP A 78 -26.38 -17.47 6.45
N ALA A 79 -25.24 -17.81 5.86
CA ALA A 79 -24.71 -19.16 5.88
C ALA A 79 -24.21 -19.58 7.27
N PHE A 80 -23.88 -18.63 8.14
CA PHE A 80 -23.35 -18.87 9.50
C PHE A 80 -24.41 -19.36 10.51
N MET A 81 -25.67 -19.45 10.10
CA MET A 81 -26.75 -19.97 10.97
C MET A 81 -26.66 -21.48 11.25
N GLY A 82 -25.75 -22.18 10.56
CA GLY A 82 -25.45 -23.62 10.77
C GLY A 82 -24.24 -23.86 11.66
N THR A 83 -24.08 -25.10 12.11
CA THR A 83 -22.91 -25.53 12.90
C THR A 83 -21.64 -25.67 12.11
N ASP A 84 -21.77 -25.94 10.82
CA ASP A 84 -20.67 -26.14 9.86
C ASP A 84 -20.89 -25.23 8.65
N VAL A 85 -19.96 -24.31 8.44
CA VAL A 85 -20.02 -23.35 7.35
C VAL A 85 -18.87 -23.60 6.40
N LYS A 86 -19.22 -23.75 5.13
CA LYS A 86 -18.27 -23.82 4.02
C LYS A 86 -18.31 -22.52 3.23
N THR A 87 -17.17 -21.94 2.99
CA THR A 87 -16.98 -20.83 2.05
C THR A 87 -15.80 -21.11 1.13
N TYR A 88 -15.88 -20.69 -0.12
CA TYR A 88 -14.75 -20.81 -1.03
C TYR A 88 -14.67 -19.64 -2.02
N VAL A 89 -13.48 -19.45 -2.53
CA VAL A 89 -13.17 -18.63 -3.68
C VAL A 89 -12.41 -19.46 -4.68
N GLU A 90 -12.88 -19.47 -5.91
CA GLU A 90 -12.24 -20.12 -7.04
C GLU A 90 -12.03 -19.10 -8.15
N ILE A 91 -10.82 -19.02 -8.69
CA ILE A 91 -10.50 -18.14 -9.81
C ILE A 91 -9.83 -18.91 -10.93
N GLU A 92 -10.18 -18.56 -12.16
CA GLU A 92 -9.53 -19.05 -13.35
C GLU A 92 -8.68 -17.93 -13.95
N VAL A 93 -7.36 -18.19 -14.06
CA VAL A 93 -6.38 -17.21 -14.52
C VAL A 93 -5.51 -17.79 -15.62
N THR A 94 -5.21 -16.98 -16.63
CA THR A 94 -4.24 -17.31 -17.67
C THR A 94 -2.95 -16.54 -17.40
N LEU A 95 -1.84 -17.28 -17.28
CA LEU A 95 -0.51 -16.76 -17.00
C LEU A 95 0.43 -17.04 -18.17
N PRO A 96 1.40 -16.16 -18.46
CA PRO A 96 2.47 -16.45 -19.38
C PRO A 96 3.33 -17.59 -18.82
N LEU A 97 3.60 -18.60 -19.59
CA LEU A 97 4.50 -19.70 -19.24
C LEU A 97 5.49 -19.92 -20.38
N HIS A 98 6.74 -19.48 -20.20
CA HIS A 98 7.77 -19.44 -21.24
C HIS A 98 7.29 -18.60 -22.46
N GLN A 99 7.10 -19.22 -23.62
CA GLN A 99 6.60 -18.57 -24.84
C GLN A 99 5.09 -18.76 -25.07
N ASN A 100 4.40 -19.46 -24.16
CA ASN A 100 2.97 -19.80 -24.27
C ASN A 100 2.19 -19.23 -23.08
N TYR A 101 0.88 -19.39 -23.15
CA TYR A 101 -0.02 -19.06 -22.04
C TYR A 101 -0.65 -20.35 -21.50
N SER A 102 -0.71 -20.46 -20.18
CA SER A 102 -1.35 -21.60 -19.50
C SER A 102 -2.45 -21.07 -18.57
N THR A 103 -3.57 -21.77 -18.58
CA THR A 103 -4.72 -21.46 -17.74
C THR A 103 -4.69 -22.35 -16.51
N TYR A 104 -4.86 -21.73 -15.35
CA TYR A 104 -4.89 -22.38 -14.06
C TYR A 104 -6.18 -22.05 -13.33
N THR A 105 -6.71 -23.01 -12.60
CA THR A 105 -7.78 -22.80 -11.62
C THR A 105 -7.15 -22.82 -10.24
N ILE A 106 -7.35 -21.75 -9.50
CA ILE A 106 -6.88 -21.57 -8.12
C ILE A 106 -8.10 -21.63 -7.22
N HIS A 107 -8.13 -22.58 -6.29
CA HIS A 107 -9.23 -22.78 -5.37
C HIS A 107 -8.77 -22.70 -3.92
N ARG A 108 -9.44 -21.86 -3.14
CA ARG A 108 -9.29 -21.79 -1.68
C ARG A 108 -10.64 -21.96 -1.03
N GLU A 109 -10.73 -22.93 -0.17
CA GLU A 109 -11.93 -23.28 0.58
C GLU A 109 -11.63 -23.24 2.06
N TRP A 110 -12.54 -22.68 2.84
CA TRP A 110 -12.46 -22.63 4.30
C TRP A 110 -13.72 -23.27 4.88
N ASN A 111 -13.47 -24.27 5.72
CA ASN A 111 -14.51 -24.96 6.47
C ASN A 111 -14.41 -24.54 7.93
N TYR A 112 -15.48 -23.90 8.45
CA TYR A 112 -15.60 -23.58 9.86
C TYR A 112 -16.39 -24.66 10.57
N SER A 113 -15.71 -25.40 11.45
CA SER A 113 -16.30 -26.46 12.25
C SER A 113 -15.57 -26.53 13.61
N GLY A 114 -16.30 -26.80 14.68
CA GLY A 114 -15.72 -26.93 16.02
C GLY A 114 -14.91 -25.71 16.48
N GLN A 115 -15.34 -24.50 16.12
CA GLN A 115 -14.69 -23.21 16.40
C GLN A 115 -13.32 -23.01 15.70
N LYS A 116 -12.99 -23.84 14.72
CA LYS A 116 -11.75 -23.74 13.94
C LYS A 116 -12.05 -23.55 12.45
N VAL A 117 -11.18 -22.81 11.79
CA VAL A 117 -11.17 -22.64 10.33
C VAL A 117 -10.14 -23.57 9.74
N HIS A 118 -10.57 -24.46 8.86
CA HIS A 118 -9.71 -25.36 8.10
C HIS A 118 -9.67 -24.90 6.66
N GLU A 119 -8.48 -24.59 6.15
CA GLU A 119 -8.28 -24.17 4.76
C GLU A 119 -7.79 -25.31 3.90
N ILE A 120 -8.49 -25.51 2.78
CA ILE A 120 -8.10 -26.38 1.66
C ILE A 120 -7.66 -25.49 0.51
N TYR A 121 -6.47 -25.75 -0.02
CA TYR A 121 -5.89 -24.99 -1.15
C TYR A 121 -5.37 -25.96 -2.20
N TRP A 122 -5.87 -25.81 -3.41
CA TRP A 122 -5.36 -26.53 -4.56
C TRP A 122 -5.34 -25.66 -5.81
N VAL A 123 -4.51 -26.05 -6.75
CA VAL A 123 -4.39 -25.45 -8.08
C VAL A 123 -4.48 -26.57 -9.09
N SER A 124 -5.18 -26.34 -10.18
CA SER A 124 -5.22 -27.25 -11.31
C SER A 124 -4.89 -26.55 -12.61
N ASP A 125 -4.39 -27.30 -13.56
CA ASP A 125 -4.22 -26.92 -14.93
C ASP A 125 -5.02 -27.88 -15.86
N LYS A 126 -4.74 -27.87 -17.16
CA LYS A 126 -5.39 -28.78 -18.12
C LYS A 126 -5.12 -30.27 -17.86
N ALA A 127 -4.02 -30.59 -17.16
CA ALA A 127 -3.65 -31.96 -16.84
C ALA A 127 -4.31 -32.47 -15.55
N GLY A 128 -4.86 -31.56 -14.72
CA GLY A 128 -5.52 -31.90 -13.47
C GLY A 128 -4.97 -31.11 -12.29
N VAL A 129 -5.24 -31.60 -11.08
CA VAL A 129 -4.78 -30.95 -9.83
C VAL A 129 -3.27 -31.14 -9.68
N LEU A 130 -2.58 -30.03 -9.43
CA LEU A 130 -1.13 -30.01 -9.25
C LEU A 130 -0.73 -30.78 -7.98
N SER A 131 0.39 -31.50 -8.04
CA SER A 131 1.00 -32.10 -6.85
C SER A 131 1.37 -31.00 -5.82
N PRO A 132 1.51 -31.32 -4.53
CA PRO A 132 1.94 -30.33 -3.52
C PRO A 132 3.22 -29.60 -3.93
N ARG A 133 4.19 -30.28 -4.50
CA ARG A 133 5.45 -29.71 -4.97
C ARG A 133 5.23 -28.74 -6.14
N ASP A 134 4.45 -29.14 -7.15
CA ASP A 134 4.19 -28.32 -8.32
C ASP A 134 3.32 -27.10 -7.96
N ARG A 135 2.42 -27.24 -7.00
CA ARG A 135 1.65 -26.13 -6.45
C ARG A 135 2.55 -25.10 -5.76
N ASP A 136 3.58 -25.53 -5.02
CA ASP A 136 4.53 -24.60 -4.38
C ASP A 136 5.37 -23.88 -5.43
N TYR A 137 5.81 -24.58 -6.49
CA TYR A 137 6.45 -23.93 -7.65
C TYR A 137 5.52 -22.94 -8.35
N PHE A 138 4.27 -23.31 -8.55
CA PHE A 138 3.27 -22.41 -9.11
C PHE A 138 3.08 -21.16 -8.25
N GLN A 139 3.01 -21.28 -6.93
CA GLN A 139 2.85 -20.15 -6.02
C GLN A 139 4.05 -19.18 -6.11
N ASN A 140 5.26 -19.70 -6.14
CA ASN A 140 6.47 -18.90 -6.31
C ASN A 140 6.50 -18.21 -7.69
N TYR A 141 6.09 -18.93 -8.74
CA TYR A 141 5.96 -18.37 -10.07
C TYR A 141 4.90 -17.26 -10.13
N LEU A 142 3.73 -17.49 -9.54
CA LEU A 142 2.67 -16.48 -9.43
C LEU A 142 3.18 -15.20 -8.76
N PHE A 143 3.94 -15.32 -7.68
CA PHE A 143 4.53 -14.18 -6.98
C PHE A 143 5.61 -13.46 -7.79
N THR A 144 6.25 -14.14 -8.72
CA THR A 144 7.19 -13.52 -9.68
C THR A 144 6.44 -12.73 -10.75
N VAL A 145 5.31 -13.28 -11.26
CA VAL A 145 4.50 -12.64 -12.31
C VAL A 145 3.68 -11.48 -11.74
N ILE A 146 3.13 -11.67 -10.53
CA ILE A 146 2.30 -10.67 -9.85
C ILE A 146 2.71 -10.65 -8.38
N PRO A 147 3.76 -9.88 -8.03
CA PRO A 147 4.16 -9.73 -6.65
C PRO A 147 3.03 -9.18 -5.78
N PRO A 148 2.84 -9.66 -4.54
CA PRO A 148 1.76 -9.22 -3.65
C PRO A 148 1.74 -7.71 -3.38
N ASN A 149 2.92 -7.08 -3.30
CA ASN A 149 3.09 -5.65 -3.14
C ASN A 149 2.77 -4.83 -4.39
N MET A 150 2.65 -5.50 -5.55
CA MET A 150 2.28 -4.90 -6.84
C MET A 150 0.79 -5.00 -7.13
N PHE A 151 0.05 -5.80 -6.38
CA PHE A 151 -1.38 -6.02 -6.63
C PHE A 151 -2.16 -4.70 -6.61
N GLU A 152 -1.89 -3.83 -5.65
CA GLU A 152 -2.54 -2.53 -5.47
C GLU A 152 -2.31 -1.57 -6.66
N PHE A 153 -1.30 -1.82 -7.52
CA PHE A 153 -1.08 -1.05 -8.75
C PHE A 153 -2.02 -1.42 -9.89
N PHE A 154 -2.48 -2.65 -9.90
CA PHE A 154 -3.32 -3.18 -10.96
C PHE A 154 -4.78 -3.29 -10.57
N PHE A 155 -5.04 -3.26 -9.27
CA PHE A 155 -6.36 -3.41 -8.68
C PHE A 155 -6.60 -2.27 -7.70
N PHE A 156 -7.50 -1.39 -8.05
CA PHE A 156 -7.85 -0.22 -7.24
C PHE A 156 -9.27 -0.38 -6.68
N ASP A 157 -9.46 -0.11 -5.40
CA ASP A 157 -10.79 0.18 -4.88
C ASP A 157 -11.12 1.64 -5.19
N GLY A 158 -12.27 1.90 -5.79
CA GLY A 158 -12.67 3.25 -6.21
C GLY A 158 -12.81 4.25 -5.05
N GLU A 159 -13.00 3.76 -3.83
CA GLU A 159 -13.07 4.58 -2.62
C GLU A 159 -11.66 4.99 -2.15
N GLU A 160 -10.64 4.15 -2.35
CA GLU A 160 -9.25 4.45 -2.00
C GLU A 160 -8.56 5.39 -3.00
N ILE A 161 -9.10 5.54 -4.21
CA ILE A 161 -8.47 6.36 -5.26
C ILE A 161 -8.34 7.83 -4.84
N SER A 162 -9.29 8.39 -4.10
CA SER A 162 -9.24 9.78 -3.66
C SER A 162 -8.09 10.05 -2.68
N ASP A 163 -7.81 9.11 -1.80
CA ASP A 163 -6.70 9.20 -0.84
C ASP A 163 -5.35 8.91 -1.49
N PHE A 164 -5.39 8.14 -2.58
CA PHE A 164 -4.21 7.74 -3.35
C PHE A 164 -3.56 8.92 -4.08
N PHE A 165 -4.34 9.87 -4.56
CA PHE A 165 -3.88 11.06 -5.29
C PHE A 165 -3.54 12.24 -4.37
N SER A 166 -3.52 12.06 -3.04
CA SER A 166 -2.92 13.06 -2.16
C SER A 166 -1.40 13.11 -2.40
N ASP A 167 -0.87 14.31 -2.69
CA ASP A 167 0.47 14.55 -3.26
C ASP A 167 1.65 13.82 -2.57
N SER A 168 1.60 13.62 -1.27
CA SER A 168 2.69 12.97 -0.52
C SER A 168 2.67 11.44 -0.60
N SER A 169 1.50 10.84 -0.64
CA SER A 169 1.34 9.38 -0.71
C SER A 169 1.59 8.85 -2.12
N TYR A 170 1.17 9.60 -3.15
CA TYR A 170 1.35 9.24 -4.56
C TYR A 170 2.83 9.11 -4.95
N ASN A 171 3.67 10.09 -4.60
CA ASN A 171 5.09 10.06 -4.93
C ASN A 171 5.84 8.89 -4.27
N SER A 172 5.54 8.58 -3.02
CA SER A 172 6.16 7.44 -2.32
C SER A 172 5.70 6.10 -2.90
N TYR A 173 4.43 6.02 -3.29
CA TYR A 173 3.84 4.83 -3.88
C TYR A 173 4.41 4.54 -5.27
N ILE A 174 4.43 5.52 -6.18
CA ILE A 174 5.04 5.37 -7.52
C ILE A 174 6.53 5.03 -7.41
N LYS A 175 7.26 5.69 -6.49
CA LYS A 175 8.66 5.37 -6.25
C LYS A 175 8.84 3.91 -5.83
N ASN A 176 8.06 3.42 -4.89
CA ASN A 176 8.12 2.03 -4.43
C ASN A 176 7.73 1.05 -5.55
N ALA A 177 6.73 1.39 -6.36
CA ALA A 177 6.33 0.60 -7.51
C ALA A 177 7.45 0.46 -8.54
N VAL A 178 8.07 1.57 -8.91
CA VAL A 178 9.20 1.58 -9.86
C VAL A 178 10.37 0.78 -9.29
N LEU A 179 10.70 0.96 -8.00
CA LEU A 179 11.78 0.20 -7.35
C LEU A 179 11.50 -1.31 -7.38
N THR A 180 10.26 -1.73 -7.10
CA THR A 180 9.86 -3.13 -7.16
C THR A 180 9.90 -3.67 -8.59
N LEU A 181 9.36 -2.93 -9.57
CA LEU A 181 9.40 -3.31 -10.99
C LEU A 181 10.83 -3.42 -11.53
N CYS A 182 11.73 -2.56 -11.06
CA CYS A 182 13.14 -2.61 -11.42
C CYS A 182 13.94 -3.68 -10.64
N GLY A 183 13.30 -4.44 -9.74
CA GLY A 183 13.96 -5.45 -8.92
C GLY A 183 14.87 -4.90 -7.83
N TYR A 184 14.78 -3.60 -7.51
CA TYR A 184 15.56 -2.99 -6.43
C TYR A 184 15.22 -3.56 -5.05
N ASP A 185 14.02 -4.12 -4.87
CA ASP A 185 13.62 -4.84 -3.65
C ASP A 185 14.52 -6.05 -3.39
N THR A 186 15.09 -6.64 -4.46
CA THR A 186 16.05 -7.75 -4.37
C THR A 186 17.30 -7.32 -3.60
N PHE A 187 17.78 -6.11 -3.80
CA PHE A 187 18.94 -5.59 -3.06
C PHE A 187 18.62 -5.37 -1.58
N SER A 188 17.41 -4.88 -1.27
CA SER A 188 16.94 -4.75 0.12
C SER A 188 16.76 -6.10 0.79
N LEU A 189 16.31 -7.10 0.04
CA LEU A 189 16.19 -8.48 0.51
C LEU A 189 17.56 -9.12 0.76
N ILE A 190 18.50 -8.96 -0.18
CA ILE A 190 19.88 -9.41 -0.04
C ILE A 190 20.53 -8.73 1.17
N LYS A 191 20.35 -7.42 1.33
CA LYS A 191 20.83 -6.69 2.50
C LYS A 191 20.30 -7.28 3.79
N LYS A 192 18.99 -7.49 3.92
CA LYS A 192 18.38 -8.13 5.11
C LYS A 192 18.89 -9.54 5.35
N PHE A 193 19.14 -10.30 4.28
CA PHE A 193 19.74 -11.64 4.39
C PHE A 193 21.17 -11.56 4.90
N CYS A 194 21.97 -10.65 4.34
CA CYS A 194 23.34 -10.42 4.82
C CYS A 194 23.38 -9.91 6.25
N ASP A 195 22.49 -8.98 6.62
CA ASP A 195 22.38 -8.46 7.98
C ASP A 195 21.99 -9.56 8.97
N GLY A 196 21.17 -10.54 8.56
CA GLY A 196 20.83 -11.73 9.36
C GLY A 196 22.01 -12.69 9.54
N TYR A 197 22.87 -12.83 8.54
CA TYR A 197 24.08 -13.65 8.64
C TYR A 197 25.24 -12.96 9.39
N ILE A 198 25.32 -11.64 9.34
CA ILE A 198 26.34 -10.85 10.05
C ILE A 198 26.06 -10.84 11.57
N GLY A 199 24.83 -11.17 11.99
CA GLY A 199 24.45 -11.30 13.41
C GLY A 199 24.89 -12.60 14.09
N GLU A 200 25.45 -13.57 13.37
CA GLU A 200 26.11 -14.75 13.95
C GLU A 200 27.59 -14.42 14.18
N ASP A 201 28.09 -14.73 15.37
CA ASP A 201 29.36 -14.35 15.96
C ASP A 201 30.49 -14.00 14.98
N PRO A 202 31.12 -12.85 15.10
CA PRO A 202 32.19 -12.42 14.21
C PRO A 202 33.37 -13.39 14.28
N ILE A 203 33.82 -13.85 13.11
CA ILE A 203 34.86 -14.88 12.91
C ILE A 203 36.22 -14.41 13.45
N ASP A 204 36.41 -13.07 13.64
CA ASP A 204 37.65 -12.48 14.16
C ASP A 204 37.40 -11.16 14.93
N GLU A 205 38.37 -10.76 15.75
CA GLU A 205 38.35 -9.56 16.59
C GLU A 205 38.22 -8.25 15.76
N ARG A 206 38.73 -8.25 14.51
CA ARG A 206 38.63 -7.11 13.61
C ARG A 206 37.22 -6.94 13.05
N SER A 207 36.55 -8.03 12.77
CA SER A 207 35.14 -8.03 12.35
C SER A 207 34.24 -7.54 13.48
N HIS A 208 34.53 -7.89 14.73
CA HIS A 208 33.82 -7.39 15.91
C HIS A 208 33.94 -5.87 16.05
N GLN A 209 35.16 -5.34 15.93
CA GLN A 209 35.41 -3.88 15.99
C GLN A 209 34.71 -3.12 14.86
N LEU A 210 34.69 -3.67 13.65
CA LEU A 210 33.98 -3.09 12.50
C LEU A 210 32.46 -3.10 12.70
N MET A 211 31.90 -4.16 13.30
CA MET A 211 30.47 -4.24 13.64
C MET A 211 30.09 -3.22 14.70
N GLU A 212 30.89 -3.03 15.76
CA GLU A 212 30.65 -1.99 16.76
C GLU A 212 30.68 -0.58 16.15
N GLN A 213 31.65 -0.32 15.26
CA GLN A 213 31.72 0.94 14.53
C GLN A 213 30.49 1.14 13.63
N LEU A 214 30.09 0.12 12.89
CA LEU A 214 28.90 0.14 12.04
C LEU A 214 27.66 0.48 12.88
N HIS A 215 27.43 -0.24 13.97
CA HIS A 215 26.28 -0.03 14.84
C HIS A 215 26.26 1.36 15.48
N SER A 216 27.44 1.90 15.84
CA SER A 216 27.56 3.26 16.36
C SER A 216 27.21 4.32 15.30
N GLN A 217 27.63 4.10 14.04
CA GLN A 217 27.31 4.98 12.91
C GLN A 217 25.83 4.91 12.53
N GLU A 218 25.22 3.73 12.54
CA GLU A 218 23.79 3.57 12.31
C GLU A 218 22.95 4.33 13.34
N LYS A 219 23.28 4.23 14.62
CA LYS A 219 22.64 5.03 15.68
C LYS A 219 22.80 6.53 15.48
N ALA A 220 23.99 6.95 15.04
CA ALA A 220 24.23 8.38 14.73
C ALA A 220 23.36 8.85 13.56
N VAL A 221 23.24 8.03 12.50
CA VAL A 221 22.38 8.33 11.35
C VAL A 221 20.90 8.43 11.76
N GLU A 222 20.39 7.52 12.58
CA GLU A 222 19.02 7.58 13.11
C GLU A 222 18.79 8.83 13.93
N THR A 223 19.76 9.20 14.78
CA THR A 223 19.69 10.42 15.60
C THR A 223 19.66 11.67 14.73
N TYR A 224 20.53 11.74 13.71
CA TYR A 224 20.52 12.86 12.77
C TYR A 224 19.24 12.94 11.96
N ALA A 225 18.70 11.81 11.49
CA ALA A 225 17.43 11.79 10.78
C ALA A 225 16.27 12.30 11.65
N SER A 226 16.24 11.91 12.93
CA SER A 226 15.26 12.40 13.90
C SER A 226 15.39 13.90 14.14
N ASN A 227 16.62 14.40 14.28
CA ASN A 227 16.90 15.84 14.49
C ASN A 227 16.54 16.67 13.25
N ILE A 228 16.83 16.17 12.05
CA ILE A 228 16.43 16.81 10.78
C ILE A 228 14.91 16.98 10.76
N LYS A 229 14.17 15.90 11.02
CA LYS A 229 12.69 15.93 11.02
C LYS A 229 12.12 16.91 12.06
N ALA A 230 12.71 16.93 13.26
CA ALA A 230 12.31 17.89 14.31
C ALA A 230 12.59 19.34 13.89
N THR A 231 13.74 19.58 13.26
CA THR A 231 14.14 20.92 12.79
C THR A 231 13.25 21.39 11.63
N GLU A 232 12.87 20.49 10.71
CA GLU A 232 11.94 20.79 9.61
C GLU A 232 10.57 21.21 10.14
N ILE A 233 10.05 20.51 11.15
CA ILE A 233 8.77 20.88 11.80
C ILE A 233 8.89 22.27 12.45
N ALA A 234 9.96 22.52 13.20
CA ALA A 234 10.17 23.81 13.84
C ALA A 234 10.33 24.96 12.81
N LEU A 235 10.95 24.67 11.68
CA LEU A 235 11.10 25.63 10.59
C LEU A 235 9.74 25.97 9.97
N GLN A 236 8.88 25.00 9.72
CA GLN A 236 7.53 25.22 9.23
C GLN A 236 6.68 26.06 10.20
N GLU A 237 6.78 25.79 11.50
CA GLU A 237 6.09 26.59 12.51
C GLU A 237 6.58 28.07 12.55
N LEU A 238 7.89 28.28 12.42
CA LEU A 238 8.46 29.60 12.36
C LEU A 238 8.09 30.37 11.09
N GLU A 239 8.03 29.70 9.96
CA GLU A 239 7.57 30.29 8.70
C GLU A 239 6.09 30.68 8.77
N ALA A 240 5.25 29.86 9.38
CA ALA A 240 3.84 30.19 9.62
C ALA A 240 3.70 31.43 10.55
N LYS A 241 4.46 31.49 11.64
CA LYS A 241 4.47 32.64 12.56
C LYS A 241 4.99 33.90 11.87
N LYS A 242 6.03 33.79 11.05
CA LYS A 242 6.57 34.91 10.26
C LYS A 242 5.52 35.45 9.29
N THR A 243 4.81 34.59 8.58
CA THR A 243 3.74 34.98 7.63
C THR A 243 2.61 35.70 8.37
N ALA A 244 2.14 35.13 9.48
CA ALA A 244 1.10 35.79 10.31
C ALA A 244 1.53 37.17 10.84
N ALA A 245 2.78 37.32 11.31
CA ALA A 245 3.30 38.61 11.79
C ALA A 245 3.45 39.63 10.65
N ILE A 246 3.80 39.20 9.43
CA ILE A 246 3.84 40.07 8.24
C ILE A 246 2.42 40.55 7.88
N ASP A 247 1.44 39.69 7.92
CA ASP A 247 0.04 40.03 7.61
C ASP A 247 -0.54 40.99 8.65
N GLU A 248 -0.27 40.75 9.93
CA GLU A 248 -0.64 41.66 11.01
C GLU A 248 0.01 43.03 10.85
N LYS A 249 1.32 43.08 10.58
CA LYS A 249 2.03 44.31 10.28
C LYS A 249 1.40 45.07 9.12
N ASN A 250 1.12 44.40 8.00
CA ASN A 250 0.52 45.00 6.82
C ASN A 250 -0.88 45.56 7.12
N SER A 251 -1.67 44.82 7.91
CA SER A 251 -2.98 45.26 8.38
C SER A 251 -2.89 46.51 9.25
N LEU A 252 -1.96 46.57 10.21
CA LEU A 252 -1.73 47.71 11.09
C LEU A 252 -1.23 48.93 10.29
N GLU A 253 -0.32 48.75 9.32
CA GLU A 253 0.13 49.80 8.44
C GLU A 253 -1.02 50.39 7.59
N ALA A 254 -1.92 49.52 7.09
CA ALA A 254 -3.09 49.97 6.35
C ALA A 254 -4.08 50.76 7.22
N GLN A 255 -4.30 50.33 8.47
CA GLN A 255 -5.13 51.05 9.45
C GLN A 255 -4.50 52.39 9.80
N PHE A 256 -3.18 52.42 10.05
CA PHE A 256 -2.43 53.63 10.36
C PHE A 256 -2.53 54.67 9.23
N LYS A 257 -2.38 54.23 7.97
CA LYS A 257 -2.57 55.10 6.80
C LYS A 257 -4.00 55.64 6.67
N LYS A 258 -5.02 54.80 6.92
CA LYS A 258 -6.43 55.25 6.96
C LYS A 258 -6.72 56.27 8.02
N SER A 259 -6.01 56.26 9.14
CA SER A 259 -6.12 57.19 10.26
C SER A 259 -5.28 58.47 10.05
N GLY A 260 -4.76 58.71 8.83
CA GLY A 260 -3.97 59.91 8.52
C GLY A 260 -2.49 59.79 8.92
N GLY A 261 -2.01 58.60 9.30
CA GLY A 261 -0.62 58.36 9.61
C GLY A 261 0.27 58.28 8.37
N LEU A 262 1.48 58.79 8.46
CA LEU A 262 2.50 58.69 7.40
C LEU A 262 3.42 57.50 7.66
N SER A 263 3.63 56.66 6.65
CA SER A 263 4.64 55.59 6.73
C SER A 263 6.04 56.15 6.95
N LYS A 264 6.95 55.30 7.43
CA LYS A 264 8.34 55.71 7.68
C LYS A 264 8.98 56.33 6.44
N ASN A 265 8.78 55.77 5.27
CA ASN A 265 9.33 56.27 4.01
C ASN A 265 8.74 57.63 3.62
N GLU A 266 7.42 57.79 3.76
CA GLU A 266 6.74 59.08 3.49
C GLU A 266 7.18 60.16 4.44
N ARG A 267 7.43 59.83 5.70
CA ARG A 267 7.95 60.77 6.69
C ARG A 267 9.41 61.19 6.38
N ASP A 268 10.23 60.22 5.98
CA ASP A 268 11.62 60.48 5.60
C ASP A 268 11.70 61.33 4.32
N GLU A 269 10.80 61.09 3.35
CA GLU A 269 10.67 61.95 2.16
C GLU A 269 10.22 63.39 2.50
N LEU A 270 9.23 63.54 3.36
CA LEU A 270 8.77 64.85 3.82
C LEU A 270 9.86 65.56 4.61
N ASN A 271 10.58 64.90 5.49
CA ASN A 271 11.70 65.43 6.19
C ASN A 271 12.86 65.89 5.27
N ASN A 272 13.11 65.10 4.23
CA ASN A 272 14.10 65.47 3.21
C ASN A 272 13.64 66.66 2.37
N LYS A 273 12.38 66.78 2.05
CA LYS A 273 11.80 67.94 1.38
C LYS A 273 11.88 69.18 2.28
N LEU A 274 11.52 69.12 3.57
CA LEU A 274 11.64 70.16 4.53
C LEU A 274 13.07 70.65 4.64
N ARG A 275 14.05 69.79 4.76
CA ARG A 275 15.49 70.17 4.79
C ARG A 275 16.00 70.83 3.51
N GLN A 276 15.36 70.56 2.38
CA GLN A 276 15.64 71.22 1.11
C GLN A 276 15.08 72.67 1.10
N TYR A 277 13.86 72.83 1.63
CA TYR A 277 13.26 74.17 1.75
C TYR A 277 13.96 75.05 2.77
N ASP A 278 14.51 74.50 3.85
CA ASP A 278 15.31 75.27 4.87
C ASP A 278 16.70 75.68 4.37
N ARG A 279 17.11 75.18 3.18
CA ARG A 279 18.41 75.53 2.57
C ARG A 279 18.28 76.46 1.37
N THR A 280 17.04 76.82 0.99
CA THR A 280 16.74 77.89 -0.01
C THR A 280 16.34 79.18 0.68
#